data_6b1c32535b085d0958ddf9034404257d
#
_entry.id   6b1c32535b085d0958ddf9034404257d
#
_cell.length_a   1.000
_cell.length_b   1.000
_cell.length_c   1.000
_cell.angle_alpha   90.00
_cell.angle_beta   90.00
_cell.angle_gamma   90.00
#
_symmetry.space_group_name_H-M   'P 1'
#
loop_
_entity.id
_entity.type
_entity.pdbx_description
1 polymer ?
#
loop_
_entity_poly.entity_id
_entity_poly.type
_entity_poly.pdbx_seq_one_letter_code
_entity_poly.pdbx_strand_id
1 'polypeptide(L)'
;MPRKPVAFERRLERFICTFLPLLARPQRGAATRDHWEAHPTVTAFEGIDPASQAQMDEIVSLLPDRDARILDLGCNVGRHLDYLYRQGYRNLHGVDWSSKALQDMAERYPEMHAHAKLTNASFETFLRAKPAPVDLVYTRGATFELVHPRFPLIREVCRVARRYAVLVISEAGHAYPRFWEYEFAREGFELTHLRRPASSAAPDHRVSLMTFTRIA
;
A
#
# COMPACT_ATOMS: atom_id res chain seq x y z
N MET A 1 8.25 -25.11 -11.96
CA MET A 1 8.71 -23.96 -11.15
C MET A 1 9.00 -22.81 -12.10
N PRO A 2 8.43 -21.60 -11.94
CA PRO A 2 8.81 -20.47 -12.75
C PRO A 2 10.26 -20.11 -12.47
N ARG A 3 11.06 -19.91 -13.52
CA ARG A 3 12.45 -19.47 -13.40
C ARG A 3 12.47 -18.09 -12.72
N LYS A 4 13.36 -17.91 -11.72
CA LYS A 4 13.62 -16.57 -11.16
C LYS A 4 14.14 -15.68 -12.29
N PRO A 5 13.52 -14.51 -12.55
CA PRO A 5 14.00 -13.62 -13.58
C PRO A 5 15.46 -13.21 -13.31
N VAL A 6 16.26 -13.22 -14.35
CA VAL A 6 17.64 -12.75 -14.30
C VAL A 6 17.63 -11.24 -14.00
N ALA A 7 18.68 -10.72 -13.36
CA ALA A 7 18.74 -9.31 -12.95
C ALA A 7 18.48 -8.31 -14.11
N PHE A 8 18.84 -8.67 -15.34
CA PHE A 8 18.56 -7.89 -16.55
C PHE A 8 17.06 -7.84 -16.89
N GLU A 9 16.35 -8.98 -16.81
CA GLU A 9 14.90 -9.05 -17.09
C GLU A 9 14.14 -8.15 -16.10
N ARG A 10 14.51 -8.15 -14.83
CA ARG A 10 13.92 -7.27 -13.82
C ARG A 10 14.17 -5.79 -14.07
N ARG A 11 15.34 -5.42 -14.57
CA ARG A 11 15.63 -4.03 -14.96
C ARG A 11 14.79 -3.60 -16.14
N LEU A 12 14.64 -4.47 -17.15
CA LEU A 12 13.81 -4.21 -18.31
C LEU A 12 12.32 -4.10 -17.92
N GLU A 13 11.81 -5.00 -17.09
CA GLU A 13 10.44 -4.92 -16.55
C GLU A 13 10.20 -3.60 -15.82
N ARG A 14 11.12 -3.19 -14.94
CA ARG A 14 11.07 -1.92 -14.23
C ARG A 14 11.02 -0.73 -15.18
N PHE A 15 11.85 -0.75 -16.23
CA PHE A 15 11.85 0.27 -17.27
C PHE A 15 10.51 0.31 -18.01
N ILE A 16 9.99 -0.84 -18.44
CA ILE A 16 8.70 -0.93 -19.12
C ILE A 16 7.58 -0.41 -18.24
N CYS A 17 7.49 -0.88 -16.99
CA CYS A 17 6.42 -0.47 -16.07
C CYS A 17 6.45 1.03 -15.77
N THR A 18 7.64 1.65 -15.76
CA THR A 18 7.78 3.07 -15.44
C THR A 18 7.60 3.98 -16.66
N PHE A 19 8.24 3.64 -17.78
CA PHE A 19 8.33 4.55 -18.93
C PHE A 19 7.47 4.14 -20.13
N LEU A 20 7.13 2.86 -20.24
CA LEU A 20 6.36 2.30 -21.35
C LEU A 20 5.15 1.49 -20.85
N PRO A 21 4.30 2.05 -19.99
CA PRO A 21 3.25 1.30 -19.29
C PRO A 21 2.25 0.59 -20.20
N LEU A 22 2.11 1.05 -21.43
CA LEU A 22 1.27 0.39 -22.44
C LEU A 22 1.83 -0.98 -22.88
N LEU A 23 3.14 -1.21 -22.72
CA LEU A 23 3.80 -2.46 -23.06
C LEU A 23 3.88 -3.43 -21.89
N ALA A 24 3.50 -3.00 -20.68
CA ALA A 24 3.47 -3.88 -19.51
C ALA A 24 2.45 -5.01 -19.74
N ARG A 25 2.88 -6.24 -19.45
CA ARG A 25 2.03 -7.43 -19.64
C ARG A 25 1.01 -7.54 -18.51
N PRO A 26 -0.24 -7.96 -18.79
CA PRO A 26 -1.20 -8.29 -17.76
C PRO A 26 -0.66 -9.37 -16.82
N GLN A 27 -0.98 -9.26 -15.54
CA GLN A 27 -0.64 -10.26 -14.54
C GLN A 27 -1.40 -11.56 -14.77
N ARG A 28 -0.84 -12.67 -14.25
CA ARG A 28 -1.45 -14.00 -14.28
C ARG A 28 -1.22 -14.70 -12.94
N GLY A 29 -2.15 -15.57 -12.54
CA GLY A 29 -2.02 -16.40 -11.35
C GLY A 29 -2.21 -15.64 -10.04
N ALA A 30 -1.40 -15.92 -9.03
CA ALA A 30 -1.52 -15.43 -7.66
C ALA A 30 -1.49 -13.89 -7.48
N ALA A 31 -1.14 -13.14 -8.52
CA ALA A 31 -1.14 -11.68 -8.52
C ALA A 31 -2.43 -11.10 -9.13
N THR A 32 -3.44 -11.91 -9.41
CA THR A 32 -4.70 -11.44 -9.98
C THR A 32 -5.73 -11.15 -8.90
N ARG A 33 -6.73 -10.36 -9.28
CA ARG A 33 -7.89 -10.05 -8.44
C ARG A 33 -8.64 -11.32 -8.04
N ASP A 34 -8.90 -12.20 -9.00
CA ASP A 34 -9.64 -13.45 -8.78
C ASP A 34 -8.95 -14.33 -7.73
N HIS A 35 -7.60 -14.33 -7.70
CA HIS A 35 -6.86 -15.06 -6.68
C HIS A 35 -7.15 -14.53 -5.27
N TRP A 36 -7.15 -13.20 -5.09
CA TRP A 36 -7.39 -12.59 -3.78
C TRP A 36 -8.84 -12.66 -3.35
N GLU A 37 -9.80 -12.69 -4.29
CA GLU A 37 -11.22 -12.96 -4.00
C GLU A 37 -11.45 -14.40 -3.55
N ALA A 38 -10.75 -15.35 -4.18
CA ALA A 38 -10.85 -16.77 -3.85
C ALA A 38 -10.08 -17.15 -2.56
N HIS A 39 -9.04 -16.41 -2.23
CA HIS A 39 -8.16 -16.67 -1.09
C HIS A 39 -8.06 -15.42 -0.20
N PRO A 40 -9.14 -15.03 0.49
CA PRO A 40 -9.05 -13.95 1.46
C PRO A 40 -8.05 -14.37 2.53
N THR A 41 -6.85 -13.77 2.51
CA THR A 41 -5.73 -14.08 3.41
C THR A 41 -5.97 -13.61 4.83
N VAL A 42 -7.17 -13.75 5.24
CA VAL A 42 -7.73 -13.20 6.45
C VAL A 42 -7.19 -13.88 7.69
N THR A 43 -6.82 -15.14 7.57
CA THR A 43 -6.68 -15.98 8.76
C THR A 43 -5.25 -16.25 9.19
N ALA A 44 -4.26 -15.97 8.35
CA ALA A 44 -2.89 -16.43 8.61
C ALA A 44 -2.10 -15.61 9.64
N PHE A 45 -2.58 -14.40 10.00
CA PHE A 45 -1.82 -13.52 10.87
C PHE A 45 -2.69 -12.97 12.00
N GLU A 46 -2.63 -13.61 13.14
CA GLU A 46 -3.02 -13.00 14.39
C GLU A 46 -1.97 -11.92 14.72
N GLY A 47 -2.39 -10.64 14.70
CA GLY A 47 -1.53 -9.51 15.03
C GLY A 47 -0.87 -8.83 13.83
N ILE A 48 0.10 -8.00 14.13
CA ILE A 48 0.87 -7.20 13.16
C ILE A 48 2.26 -7.83 13.00
N ASP A 49 2.63 -8.19 11.77
CA ASP A 49 3.96 -8.72 11.46
C ASP A 49 5.05 -7.63 11.63
N PRO A 50 6.34 -8.01 11.81
CA PRO A 50 7.40 -7.04 12.09
C PRO A 50 7.60 -5.94 11.04
N ALA A 51 7.32 -6.21 9.76
CA ALA A 51 7.42 -5.19 8.71
C ALA A 51 6.22 -4.23 8.77
N SER A 52 5.04 -4.74 9.08
CA SER A 52 3.85 -3.93 9.37
C SER A 52 4.03 -3.10 10.63
N GLN A 53 4.61 -3.67 11.70
CA GLN A 53 4.92 -2.92 12.91
C GLN A 53 5.85 -1.75 12.61
N ALA A 54 6.93 -1.98 11.85
CA ALA A 54 7.86 -0.92 11.46
C ALA A 54 7.16 0.19 10.64
N GLN A 55 6.20 -0.18 9.77
CA GLN A 55 5.39 0.80 9.04
C GLN A 55 4.47 1.61 9.96
N MET A 56 3.83 0.96 10.92
CA MET A 56 2.95 1.64 11.87
C MET A 56 3.74 2.58 12.77
N ASP A 57 4.91 2.18 13.27
CA ASP A 57 5.80 3.01 14.07
C ASP A 57 6.26 4.25 13.29
N GLU A 58 6.60 4.09 12.01
CA GLU A 58 6.94 5.19 11.11
C GLU A 58 5.75 6.18 10.98
N ILE A 59 4.54 5.68 10.72
CA ILE A 59 3.33 6.52 10.60
C ILE A 59 3.06 7.31 11.88
N VAL A 60 3.15 6.65 13.03
CA VAL A 60 2.94 7.29 14.33
C VAL A 60 3.98 8.38 14.60
N SER A 61 5.24 8.15 14.19
CA SER A 61 6.32 9.14 14.31
C SER A 61 6.10 10.36 13.39
N LEU A 62 5.63 10.15 12.16
CA LEU A 62 5.37 11.21 11.18
C LEU A 62 4.15 12.08 11.55
N LEU A 63 3.17 11.52 12.25
CA LEU A 63 1.89 12.16 12.56
C LEU A 63 1.64 12.21 14.07
N PRO A 64 2.31 13.11 14.82
CA PRO A 64 2.03 13.28 16.25
C PRO A 64 0.61 13.80 16.53
N ASP A 65 0.01 14.54 15.59
CA ASP A 65 -1.38 14.97 15.64
C ASP A 65 -2.33 13.79 15.39
N ARG A 66 -3.19 13.49 16.38
CA ARG A 66 -4.14 12.37 16.30
C ARG A 66 -5.40 12.70 15.49
N ASP A 67 -5.59 13.96 15.12
CA ASP A 67 -6.64 14.40 14.21
C ASP A 67 -6.24 14.29 12.74
N ALA A 68 -5.00 13.89 12.45
CA ALA A 68 -4.52 13.65 11.10
C ALA A 68 -5.39 12.65 10.35
N ARG A 69 -5.66 12.95 9.08
CA ARG A 69 -6.42 12.08 8.17
C ARG A 69 -5.50 11.07 7.52
N ILE A 70 -5.81 9.80 7.68
CA ILE A 70 -4.97 8.69 7.20
C ILE A 70 -5.80 7.79 6.28
N LEU A 71 -5.22 7.45 5.12
CA LEU A 71 -5.81 6.53 4.14
C LEU A 71 -4.98 5.26 4.02
N ASP A 72 -5.62 4.12 4.27
CA ASP A 72 -5.10 2.77 3.98
C ASP A 72 -5.61 2.29 2.63
N LEU A 73 -4.72 2.14 1.66
CA LEU A 73 -5.03 1.54 0.36
C LEU A 73 -4.74 0.03 0.40
N GLY A 74 -5.80 -0.77 0.46
CA GLY A 74 -5.74 -2.22 0.65
C GLY A 74 -5.82 -2.60 2.13
N CYS A 75 -6.85 -2.08 2.80
CA CYS A 75 -6.98 -2.21 4.25
C CYS A 75 -7.32 -3.64 4.72
N ASN A 76 -7.74 -4.52 3.80
CA ASN A 76 -8.10 -5.90 4.11
C ASN A 76 -9.05 -5.96 5.32
N VAL A 77 -8.77 -6.81 6.31
CA VAL A 77 -9.55 -6.97 7.55
C VAL A 77 -9.25 -5.90 8.62
N GLY A 78 -8.55 -4.82 8.28
CA GLY A 78 -8.40 -3.64 9.12
C GLY A 78 -7.39 -3.70 10.26
N ARG A 79 -6.45 -4.66 10.29
CA ARG A 79 -5.45 -4.78 11.38
C ARG A 79 -4.63 -3.52 11.61
N HIS A 80 -4.21 -2.87 10.53
CA HIS A 80 -3.43 -1.63 10.61
C HIS A 80 -4.30 -0.45 11.04
N LEU A 81 -5.53 -0.39 10.55
CA LEU A 81 -6.50 0.62 10.98
C LEU A 81 -6.84 0.48 12.47
N ASP A 82 -7.03 -0.76 12.98
CA ASP A 82 -7.25 -1.00 14.40
C ASP A 82 -6.02 -0.60 15.26
N TYR A 83 -4.81 -0.91 14.77
CA TYR A 83 -3.61 -0.44 15.44
C TYR A 83 -3.59 1.09 15.58
N LEU A 84 -3.83 1.82 14.48
CA LEU A 84 -3.86 3.28 14.49
C LEU A 84 -5.01 3.83 15.34
N TYR A 85 -6.18 3.18 15.33
CA TYR A 85 -7.30 3.53 16.19
C TYR A 85 -6.93 3.43 17.67
N ARG A 86 -6.25 2.36 18.08
CA ARG A 86 -5.73 2.18 19.47
C ARG A 86 -4.65 3.20 19.82
N GLN A 87 -3.90 3.71 18.82
CA GLN A 87 -2.97 4.84 19.02
C GLN A 87 -3.66 6.20 19.12
N GLY A 88 -5.00 6.25 19.06
CA GLY A 88 -5.79 7.47 19.26
C GLY A 88 -6.23 8.17 17.97
N TYR A 89 -5.86 7.69 16.78
CA TYR A 89 -6.34 8.27 15.51
C TYR A 89 -7.82 7.98 15.30
N ARG A 90 -8.57 9.00 14.84
CA ARG A 90 -10.02 8.89 14.61
C ARG A 90 -10.42 9.17 13.16
N ASN A 91 -9.57 9.86 12.39
CA ASN A 91 -9.84 10.21 10.99
C ASN A 91 -9.23 9.15 10.04
N LEU A 92 -9.64 7.90 10.20
CA LEU A 92 -9.16 6.75 9.45
C LEU A 92 -10.06 6.44 8.26
N HIS A 93 -9.47 6.20 7.09
CA HIS A 93 -10.17 5.76 5.90
C HIS A 93 -9.50 4.49 5.35
N GLY A 94 -10.29 3.43 5.17
CA GLY A 94 -9.85 2.18 4.56
C GLY A 94 -10.52 1.96 3.20
N VAL A 95 -9.76 1.50 2.23
CA VAL A 95 -10.27 1.07 0.93
C VAL A 95 -9.85 -0.34 0.65
N ASP A 96 -10.82 -1.20 0.39
CA ASP A 96 -10.57 -2.55 -0.11
C ASP A 96 -11.67 -2.97 -1.08
N TRP A 97 -11.35 -3.82 -2.02
CA TRP A 97 -12.30 -4.33 -3.00
C TRP A 97 -13.06 -5.56 -2.49
N SER A 98 -12.49 -6.29 -1.50
CA SER A 98 -13.09 -7.48 -0.91
C SER A 98 -14.17 -7.08 0.09
N SER A 99 -15.43 -7.24 -0.30
CA SER A 99 -16.57 -7.03 0.61
C SER A 99 -16.50 -7.97 1.80
N LYS A 100 -16.00 -9.20 1.60
CA LYS A 100 -15.82 -10.16 2.70
C LYS A 100 -14.80 -9.69 3.71
N ALA A 101 -13.66 -9.13 3.27
CA ALA A 101 -12.66 -8.60 4.19
C ALA A 101 -13.22 -7.45 5.06
N LEU A 102 -14.04 -6.58 4.46
CA LEU A 102 -14.70 -5.50 5.20
C LEU A 102 -15.77 -6.01 6.17
N GLN A 103 -16.48 -7.11 5.83
CA GLN A 103 -17.41 -7.77 6.76
C GLN A 103 -16.64 -8.39 7.94
N ASP A 104 -15.57 -9.14 7.67
CA ASP A 104 -14.71 -9.74 8.71
C ASP A 104 -14.08 -8.66 9.61
N MET A 105 -13.80 -7.47 9.07
CA MET A 105 -13.34 -6.31 9.84
C MET A 105 -14.39 -5.85 10.87
N ALA A 106 -15.66 -5.81 10.49
CA ALA A 106 -16.74 -5.41 11.39
C ALA A 106 -16.87 -6.37 12.58
N GLU A 107 -16.67 -7.67 12.34
CA GLU A 107 -16.73 -8.68 13.40
C GLU A 107 -15.51 -8.63 14.34
N ARG A 108 -14.31 -8.40 13.76
CA ARG A 108 -13.04 -8.43 14.51
C ARG A 108 -12.74 -7.15 15.26
N TYR A 109 -13.07 -6.01 14.69
CA TYR A 109 -12.71 -4.68 15.19
C TYR A 109 -13.93 -3.74 15.20
N PRO A 110 -15.02 -4.09 15.92
CA PRO A 110 -16.29 -3.37 15.86
C PRO A 110 -16.17 -1.89 16.25
N GLU A 111 -15.35 -1.57 17.24
CA GLU A 111 -15.16 -0.17 17.66
C GLU A 111 -14.44 0.65 16.59
N MET A 112 -13.34 0.16 16.04
CA MET A 112 -12.61 0.81 14.96
C MET A 112 -13.49 0.92 13.72
N HIS A 113 -14.20 -0.16 13.35
CA HIS A 113 -15.09 -0.20 12.19
C HIS A 113 -16.19 0.86 12.28
N ALA A 114 -16.76 1.09 13.47
CA ALA A 114 -17.79 2.11 13.69
C ALA A 114 -17.27 3.56 13.50
N HIS A 115 -15.96 3.79 13.64
CA HIS A 115 -15.35 5.11 13.54
C HIS A 115 -14.65 5.34 12.19
N ALA A 116 -14.13 4.28 11.55
CA ALA A 116 -13.42 4.40 10.29
C ALA A 116 -14.39 4.61 9.11
N LYS A 117 -13.98 5.45 8.15
CA LYS A 117 -14.64 5.52 6.87
C LYS A 117 -14.14 4.37 6.00
N LEU A 118 -15.04 3.47 5.58
CA LEU A 118 -14.69 2.33 4.76
C LEU A 118 -15.31 2.45 3.37
N THR A 119 -14.54 2.06 2.35
CA THR A 119 -15.01 2.07 0.96
C THR A 119 -14.72 0.72 0.31
N ASN A 120 -15.77 0.02 -0.11
CA ASN A 120 -15.63 -1.19 -0.92
C ASN A 120 -15.50 -0.82 -2.39
N ALA A 121 -14.28 -0.75 -2.88
CA ALA A 121 -13.96 -0.40 -4.27
C ALA A 121 -12.55 -0.86 -4.66
N SER A 122 -12.29 -1.01 -5.97
CA SER A 122 -10.91 -1.08 -6.46
C SER A 122 -10.20 0.25 -6.26
N PHE A 123 -8.87 0.22 -6.18
CA PHE A 123 -8.06 1.43 -6.01
C PHE A 123 -8.25 2.42 -7.16
N GLU A 124 -8.35 1.90 -8.38
CA GLU A 124 -8.59 2.70 -9.57
C GLU A 124 -9.96 3.41 -9.51
N THR A 125 -11.01 2.70 -9.11
CA THR A 125 -12.35 3.26 -8.97
C THR A 125 -12.37 4.33 -7.89
N PHE A 126 -11.80 4.02 -6.72
CA PHE A 126 -11.72 4.96 -5.60
C PHE A 126 -10.94 6.23 -5.96
N LEU A 127 -9.75 6.08 -6.54
CA LEU A 127 -8.89 7.23 -6.87
C LEU A 127 -9.45 8.07 -8.00
N ARG A 128 -10.11 7.46 -9.01
CA ARG A 128 -10.82 8.18 -10.09
C ARG A 128 -12.00 9.01 -9.59
N ALA A 129 -12.63 8.62 -8.50
CA ALA A 129 -13.68 9.41 -7.85
C ALA A 129 -13.15 10.70 -7.18
N LYS A 130 -11.83 10.97 -7.27
CA LYS A 130 -11.17 12.15 -6.73
C LYS A 130 -11.50 12.41 -5.26
N PRO A 131 -11.20 11.45 -4.37
CA PRO A 131 -11.46 11.62 -2.94
C PRO A 131 -10.72 12.85 -2.39
N ALA A 132 -11.26 13.41 -1.30
CA ALA A 132 -10.63 14.53 -0.62
C ALA A 132 -9.21 14.17 -0.13
N PRO A 133 -8.24 15.08 -0.22
CA PRO A 133 -6.88 14.83 0.24
C PRO A 133 -6.80 14.51 1.73
N VAL A 134 -5.86 13.62 2.08
CA VAL A 134 -5.54 13.20 3.44
C VAL A 134 -4.09 13.56 3.79
N ASP A 135 -3.74 13.55 5.06
CA ASP A 135 -2.39 13.92 5.49
C ASP A 135 -1.36 12.85 5.13
N LEU A 136 -1.77 11.57 5.20
CA LEU A 136 -0.92 10.44 4.87
C LEU A 136 -1.71 9.35 4.14
N VAL A 137 -1.10 8.79 3.08
CA VAL A 137 -1.54 7.57 2.41
C VAL A 137 -0.53 6.46 2.70
N TYR A 138 -0.98 5.29 3.07
CA TYR A 138 -0.10 4.13 3.18
C TYR A 138 -0.69 2.90 2.50
N THR A 139 0.19 1.95 2.22
CA THR A 139 -0.17 0.62 1.72
C THR A 139 0.84 -0.43 2.16
N ARG A 140 0.36 -1.65 2.35
CA ARG A 140 1.16 -2.82 2.70
C ARG A 140 1.01 -3.90 1.63
N GLY A 141 2.07 -4.08 0.83
CA GLY A 141 2.15 -5.17 -0.15
C GLY A 141 1.30 -4.97 -1.40
N ALA A 142 0.33 -5.81 -1.57
CA ALA A 142 -0.37 -6.12 -2.82
C ALA A 142 -0.98 -4.95 -3.62
N THR A 143 -1.31 -3.83 -3.00
CA THR A 143 -2.03 -2.73 -3.67
C THR A 143 -1.34 -2.29 -4.96
N PHE A 144 -0.05 -1.97 -4.87
CA PHE A 144 0.71 -1.51 -6.03
C PHE A 144 1.00 -2.64 -7.01
N GLU A 145 1.00 -3.89 -6.55
CA GLU A 145 1.20 -5.08 -7.38
C GLU A 145 -0.01 -5.41 -8.26
N LEU A 146 -1.22 -5.07 -7.80
CA LEU A 146 -2.46 -5.41 -8.47
C LEU A 146 -2.87 -4.39 -9.54
N VAL A 147 -2.34 -3.17 -9.46
CA VAL A 147 -2.72 -2.09 -10.37
C VAL A 147 -1.81 -2.04 -11.57
N HIS A 148 -2.39 -2.29 -12.76
CA HIS A 148 -1.64 -2.24 -14.02
C HIS A 148 -1.02 -0.85 -14.24
N PRO A 149 0.23 -0.73 -14.72
CA PRO A 149 0.93 0.54 -14.92
C PRO A 149 0.25 1.55 -15.86
N ARG A 150 -0.71 1.13 -16.67
CA ARG A 150 -1.55 2.05 -17.47
C ARG A 150 -2.38 3.00 -16.62
N PHE A 151 -2.73 2.60 -15.41
CA PHE A 151 -3.35 3.50 -14.45
C PHE A 151 -2.24 4.32 -13.75
N PRO A 152 -2.34 5.65 -13.71
CA PRO A 152 -1.31 6.50 -13.14
C PRO A 152 -1.36 6.49 -11.60
N LEU A 153 -1.16 5.31 -11.00
CA LEU A 153 -1.36 5.06 -9.57
C LEU A 153 -0.57 6.03 -8.70
N ILE A 154 0.73 6.21 -8.98
CA ILE A 154 1.60 7.09 -8.16
C ILE A 154 1.10 8.53 -8.20
N ARG A 155 0.77 9.04 -9.39
CA ARG A 155 0.20 10.38 -9.55
C ARG A 155 -1.09 10.56 -8.74
N GLU A 156 -1.99 9.57 -8.79
CA GLU A 156 -3.25 9.64 -8.06
C GLU A 156 -3.04 9.53 -6.54
N VAL A 157 -2.12 8.69 -6.10
CA VAL A 157 -1.71 8.62 -4.68
C VAL A 157 -1.13 9.96 -4.22
N CYS A 158 -0.20 10.54 -4.97
CA CYS A 158 0.40 11.84 -4.67
C CYS A 158 -0.63 12.98 -4.68
N ARG A 159 -1.65 12.91 -5.54
CA ARG A 159 -2.75 13.89 -5.53
C ARG A 159 -3.56 13.83 -4.23
N VAL A 160 -3.74 12.63 -3.67
CA VAL A 160 -4.53 12.42 -2.44
C VAL A 160 -3.68 12.66 -1.19
N ALA A 161 -2.40 12.29 -1.20
CA ALA A 161 -1.49 12.50 -0.07
C ALA A 161 -1.04 13.97 0.02
N ARG A 162 -1.35 14.65 1.12
CA ARG A 162 -0.92 16.05 1.35
C ARG A 162 0.53 16.14 1.80
N ARG A 163 0.97 15.21 2.63
CA ARG A 163 2.28 15.25 3.29
C ARG A 163 3.11 14.01 3.03
N TYR A 164 2.54 12.83 3.25
CA TYR A 164 3.30 11.58 3.27
C TYR A 164 2.64 10.46 2.46
N ALA A 165 3.49 9.65 1.82
CA ALA A 165 3.12 8.33 1.33
C ALA A 165 4.08 7.29 1.92
N VAL A 166 3.56 6.30 2.65
CA VAL A 166 4.36 5.27 3.35
C VAL A 166 4.06 3.90 2.78
N LEU A 167 5.06 3.29 2.17
CA LEU A 167 4.91 2.04 1.42
C LEU A 167 5.74 0.93 2.06
N VAL A 168 5.15 -0.26 2.23
CA VAL A 168 5.92 -1.49 2.44
C VAL A 168 5.71 -2.39 1.24
N ILE A 169 6.77 -2.63 0.47
CA ILE A 169 6.73 -3.29 -0.83
C ILE A 169 7.76 -4.41 -0.91
N SER A 170 7.35 -5.57 -1.46
CA SER A 170 8.25 -6.65 -1.85
C SER A 170 8.81 -6.40 -3.25
N GLU A 171 9.96 -5.72 -3.36
CA GLU A 171 10.54 -5.35 -4.66
C GLU A 171 10.91 -6.55 -5.53
N ALA A 172 11.32 -7.67 -4.94
CA ALA A 172 11.70 -8.86 -5.69
C ALA A 172 10.50 -9.68 -6.19
N GLY A 173 9.37 -9.59 -5.49
CA GLY A 173 8.13 -10.29 -5.82
C GLY A 173 7.12 -9.45 -6.58
N HIS A 174 7.38 -8.15 -6.74
CA HIS A 174 6.44 -7.21 -7.34
C HIS A 174 6.15 -7.53 -8.80
N ALA A 175 4.88 -7.66 -9.15
CA ALA A 175 4.51 -8.00 -10.52
C ALA A 175 4.69 -6.82 -11.49
N TYR A 176 4.58 -5.60 -11.00
CA TYR A 176 4.84 -4.37 -11.76
C TYR A 176 5.94 -3.55 -11.06
N PRO A 177 7.22 -3.97 -11.15
CA PRO A 177 8.33 -3.24 -10.53
C PRO A 177 8.48 -1.86 -11.16
N ARG A 178 8.79 -0.85 -10.34
CA ARG A 178 8.88 0.54 -10.78
C ARG A 178 10.15 1.21 -10.25
N PHE A 179 10.51 2.33 -10.84
CA PHE A 179 11.47 3.27 -10.25
C PHE A 179 10.71 4.22 -9.32
N TRP A 180 10.44 3.75 -8.09
CA TRP A 180 9.59 4.43 -7.10
C TRP A 180 10.04 5.87 -6.84
N GLU A 181 11.31 6.08 -6.54
CA GLU A 181 11.86 7.41 -6.28
C GLU A 181 11.63 8.37 -7.47
N TYR A 182 11.86 7.90 -8.69
CA TYR A 182 11.65 8.69 -9.89
C TYR A 182 10.17 9.07 -10.09
N GLU A 183 9.26 8.11 -9.94
CA GLU A 183 7.83 8.38 -10.14
C GLU A 183 7.27 9.32 -9.07
N PHE A 184 7.64 9.14 -7.80
CA PHE A 184 7.25 10.03 -6.72
C PHE A 184 7.88 11.43 -6.85
N ALA A 185 9.15 11.53 -7.26
CA ALA A 185 9.82 12.81 -7.47
C ALA A 185 9.14 13.66 -8.56
N ARG A 186 8.64 13.02 -9.62
CA ARG A 186 7.87 13.71 -10.67
C ARG A 186 6.56 14.32 -10.18
N GLU A 187 6.02 13.82 -9.10
CA GLU A 187 4.77 14.28 -8.48
C GLU A 187 5.02 15.16 -7.24
N GLY A 188 6.26 15.63 -7.06
CA GLY A 188 6.66 16.55 -5.99
C GLY A 188 6.81 15.88 -4.62
N PHE A 189 7.27 14.63 -4.59
CA PHE A 189 7.63 13.92 -3.37
C PHE A 189 9.07 13.44 -3.42
N GLU A 190 9.78 13.51 -2.30
CA GLU A 190 11.11 12.94 -2.16
C GLU A 190 11.11 11.72 -1.22
N LEU A 191 12.01 10.77 -1.47
CA LEU A 191 12.24 9.64 -0.58
C LEU A 191 13.05 10.13 0.63
N THR A 192 12.39 10.26 1.78
CA THR A 192 13.01 10.75 3.03
C THR A 192 13.45 9.63 3.96
N HIS A 193 12.86 8.44 3.83
CA HIS A 193 13.27 7.27 4.62
C HIS A 193 13.19 6.01 3.77
N LEU A 194 14.27 5.20 3.82
CA LEU A 194 14.35 3.88 3.21
C LEU A 194 14.96 2.90 4.21
N ARG A 195 14.20 1.85 4.53
CA ARG A 195 14.69 0.72 5.32
C ARG A 195 14.57 -0.56 4.50
N ARG A 196 15.69 -1.28 4.38
CA ARG A 196 15.77 -2.58 3.70
C ARG A 196 16.73 -3.51 4.47
N PRO A 197 16.26 -4.57 5.12
CA PRO A 197 14.87 -5.04 5.16
C PRO A 197 13.96 -4.06 5.87
N ALA A 198 12.66 -4.13 5.60
CA ALA A 198 11.65 -3.25 6.21
C ALA A 198 11.67 -3.32 7.75
N SER A 199 12.05 -4.47 8.30
CA SER A 199 12.25 -4.67 9.74
C SER A 199 13.47 -5.55 10.01
N SER A 200 14.24 -5.22 11.02
CA SER A 200 15.36 -6.07 11.50
C SER A 200 14.87 -7.36 12.14
N ALA A 201 13.67 -7.38 12.70
CA ALA A 201 13.04 -8.56 13.28
C ALA A 201 12.52 -9.55 12.21
N ALA A 202 12.39 -9.12 10.95
CA ALA A 202 12.04 -9.97 9.81
C ALA A 202 12.98 -9.63 8.64
N PRO A 203 14.19 -10.20 8.60
CA PRO A 203 15.26 -9.77 7.70
C PRO A 203 15.07 -10.25 6.26
N ASP A 204 13.89 -10.06 5.67
CA ASP A 204 13.67 -10.27 4.24
C ASP A 204 14.14 -9.03 3.45
N HIS A 205 15.36 -9.09 2.93
CA HIS A 205 15.95 -8.04 2.10
C HIS A 205 15.19 -7.73 0.79
N ARG A 206 14.16 -8.50 0.48
CA ARG A 206 13.27 -8.24 -0.65
C ARG A 206 12.16 -7.25 -0.32
N VAL A 207 11.93 -6.98 0.97
CA VAL A 207 10.87 -6.10 1.44
C VAL A 207 11.48 -4.78 1.92
N SER A 208 10.99 -3.68 1.37
CA SER A 208 11.41 -2.32 1.71
C SER A 208 10.28 -1.54 2.36
N LEU A 209 10.60 -0.77 3.39
CA LEU A 209 9.79 0.33 3.91
C LEU A 209 10.32 1.63 3.29
N MET A 210 9.45 2.37 2.63
CA MET A 210 9.76 3.64 1.97
C MET A 210 8.79 4.73 2.44
N THR A 211 9.34 5.86 2.87
CA THR A 211 8.58 7.07 3.18
C THR A 211 8.91 8.15 2.16
N PHE A 212 7.88 8.61 1.49
CA PHE A 212 7.93 9.74 0.57
C PHE A 212 7.26 10.95 1.21
N THR A 213 7.96 12.07 1.23
CA THR A 213 7.48 13.32 1.81
C THR A 213 7.26 14.35 0.69
N ARG A 214 6.15 15.07 0.73
CA ARG A 214 5.87 16.14 -0.24
C ARG A 214 6.90 17.26 -0.08
N ILE A 215 7.49 17.67 -1.19
CA ILE A 215 8.35 18.85 -1.27
C ILE A 215 7.43 20.07 -1.22
N ALA A 216 7.79 21.06 -0.38
CA ALA A 216 7.04 22.31 -0.20
C ALA A 216 7.06 23.19 -1.47
#